data_15d9d985688f400822b8d1fb29216b3b
#
_entry.id   15d9d985688f400822b8d1fb29216b3b
#
_cell.length_a   1.000
_cell.length_b   1.000
_cell.length_c   1.000
_cell.angle_alpha   90.00
_cell.angle_beta   90.00
_cell.angle_gamma   90.00
#
_symmetry.space_group_name_H-M   'P 1'
#
loop_
_entity.id
_entity.type
_entity.pdbx_description
1 polymer ?
#
loop_
_entity_poly.entity_id
_entity_poly.type
_entity_poly.pdbx_seq_one_letter_code
_entity_poly.pdbx_strand_id
1 'polypeptide(L)'
;GMRNRAGGLLIKNGKILLIHRIKNINGERKEYYVVPGGGIEEKENIKEATIRELKEETGLNIKLIKDEPLITLKTEKGNQYFSLINKVSGVLGTGDGPEFSDPVYKNMGEFILEFIDINDIIEMKINMVPDKVRMRFIECTKSLNKKISDINSSDYLNVKSIIVEE
;
A
#
# COMPACT_ATOMS: atom_id res chain seq x y z
N GLY A 1 -5.58 -10.11 -20.23
CA GLY A 1 -6.66 -9.25 -19.87
C GLY A 1 -6.29 -8.22 -18.82
N MET A 2 -7.19 -7.29 -18.62
CA MET A 2 -6.99 -6.26 -17.60
C MET A 2 -7.08 -6.86 -16.20
N ARG A 3 -6.15 -6.47 -15.33
CA ARG A 3 -6.14 -6.90 -13.94
C ARG A 3 -6.08 -5.70 -13.01
N ASN A 4 -7.13 -5.49 -12.24
CA ASN A 4 -7.19 -4.41 -11.28
C ASN A 4 -6.62 -4.87 -9.93
N ARG A 5 -6.04 -3.94 -9.20
CA ARG A 5 -5.42 -4.19 -7.89
C ARG A 5 -5.97 -3.21 -6.87
N ALA A 6 -6.02 -3.65 -5.62
CA ALA A 6 -6.46 -2.82 -4.50
C ALA A 6 -5.42 -2.87 -3.38
N GLY A 7 -5.06 -1.71 -2.86
CA GLY A 7 -4.12 -1.58 -1.75
C GLY A 7 -4.64 -0.64 -0.67
N GLY A 8 -4.08 -0.78 0.53
CA GLY A 8 -4.49 -0.01 1.70
C GLY A 8 -3.39 0.91 2.22
N LEU A 9 -3.73 2.17 2.38
CA LEU A 9 -2.85 3.19 2.97
C LEU A 9 -3.15 3.28 4.46
N LEU A 10 -2.35 2.59 5.27
CA LEU A 10 -2.48 2.59 6.73
C LEU A 10 -1.43 3.53 7.30
N ILE A 11 -1.88 4.68 7.79
CA ILE A 11 -1.01 5.73 8.32
C ILE A 11 -1.33 5.93 9.79
N LYS A 12 -0.29 5.88 10.63
CA LYS A 12 -0.40 6.09 12.07
C LYS A 12 0.81 6.85 12.59
N ASN A 13 0.55 7.97 13.23
CA ASN A 13 1.61 8.80 13.84
C ASN A 13 2.75 9.12 12.87
N GLY A 14 2.40 9.50 11.64
CA GLY A 14 3.38 9.90 10.61
C GLY A 14 4.11 8.75 9.94
N LYS A 15 3.69 7.53 10.17
CA LYS A 15 4.28 6.34 9.55
C LYS A 15 3.23 5.60 8.72
N ILE A 16 3.66 5.08 7.58
CA ILE A 16 2.80 4.29 6.70
C ILE A 16 3.29 2.85 6.63
N LEU A 17 2.35 1.90 6.69
CA LEU A 17 2.67 0.47 6.54
C LEU A 17 3.00 0.17 5.08
N LEU A 18 4.21 -0.30 4.83
CA LEU A 18 4.66 -0.73 3.52
C LEU A 18 5.24 -2.14 3.60
N ILE A 19 5.29 -2.81 2.47
CA ILE A 19 6.01 -4.06 2.30
C ILE A 19 7.38 -3.72 1.72
N HIS A 20 8.44 -4.02 2.47
CA HIS A 20 9.81 -3.90 2.02
C HIS A 20 10.16 -5.16 1.22
N ARG A 21 10.42 -4.99 -0.07
CA ARG A 21 10.78 -6.08 -0.98
C ARG A 21 12.28 -6.06 -1.23
N ILE A 22 12.90 -7.21 -1.04
CA ILE A 22 14.33 -7.40 -1.32
C ILE A 22 14.45 -8.58 -2.26
N LYS A 23 15.01 -8.35 -3.44
CA LYS A 23 15.20 -9.38 -4.47
C LYS A 23 16.63 -9.38 -4.96
N ASN A 24 17.14 -10.56 -5.32
CA ASN A 24 18.38 -10.70 -6.06
C ASN A 24 18.04 -11.06 -7.50
N ILE A 25 18.36 -10.16 -8.43
CA ILE A 25 18.10 -10.33 -9.85
C ILE A 25 19.44 -10.28 -10.57
N ASN A 26 19.82 -11.42 -11.19
CA ASN A 26 21.12 -11.55 -11.89
C ASN A 26 22.32 -11.15 -11.02
N GLY A 27 22.30 -11.57 -9.74
CA GLY A 27 23.35 -11.25 -8.79
C GLY A 27 23.32 -9.84 -8.22
N GLU A 28 22.34 -9.03 -8.62
CA GLU A 28 22.19 -7.67 -8.13
C GLU A 28 21.04 -7.58 -7.13
N ARG A 29 21.30 -6.96 -5.97
CA ARG A 29 20.31 -6.74 -4.93
C ARG A 29 19.45 -5.56 -5.30
N LYS A 30 18.11 -5.78 -5.34
CA LYS A 30 17.10 -4.75 -5.58
C LYS A 30 16.24 -4.62 -4.34
N GLU A 31 16.08 -3.39 -3.88
CA GLU A 31 15.18 -3.07 -2.76
C GLU A 31 14.16 -2.03 -3.19
N TYR A 32 12.92 -2.24 -2.79
CA TYR A 32 11.85 -1.27 -3.00
C TYR A 32 10.73 -1.52 -2.00
N TYR A 33 9.86 -0.54 -1.87
CA TYR A 33 8.74 -0.56 -0.92
C TYR A 33 7.44 -0.38 -1.68
N VAL A 34 6.45 -1.18 -1.31
CA VAL A 34 5.12 -1.14 -1.94
C VAL A 34 4.02 -1.09 -0.90
N VAL A 35 2.89 -0.51 -1.30
CA VAL A 35 1.67 -0.53 -0.48
C VAL A 35 1.13 -1.95 -0.43
N PRO A 36 0.74 -2.47 0.75
CA PRO A 36 0.10 -3.78 0.83
C PRO A 36 -1.18 -3.82 -0.01
N GLY A 37 -1.37 -4.89 -0.76
CA GLY A 37 -2.51 -5.06 -1.63
C GLY A 37 -2.29 -6.15 -2.64
N GLY A 38 -3.25 -6.34 -3.54
CA GLY A 38 -3.16 -7.37 -4.56
C GLY A 38 -4.32 -7.32 -5.55
N GLY A 39 -4.43 -8.35 -6.36
CA GLY A 39 -5.43 -8.42 -7.40
C GLY A 39 -6.86 -8.49 -6.86
N ILE A 40 -7.74 -7.73 -7.50
CA ILE A 40 -9.18 -7.80 -7.24
C ILE A 40 -9.72 -9.04 -7.93
N GLU A 41 -10.38 -9.90 -7.17
CA GLU A 41 -10.98 -11.12 -7.70
C GLU A 41 -12.33 -10.84 -8.38
N GLU A 42 -12.74 -11.75 -9.23
CA GLU A 42 -14.05 -11.66 -9.86
C GLU A 42 -15.14 -11.58 -8.78
N LYS A 43 -16.08 -10.68 -8.96
CA LYS A 43 -17.19 -10.40 -8.03
C LYS A 43 -16.81 -9.65 -6.75
N GLU A 44 -15.53 -9.30 -6.57
CA GLU A 44 -15.13 -8.40 -5.49
C GLU A 44 -15.22 -6.94 -5.94
N ASN A 45 -15.63 -6.08 -5.03
CA ASN A 45 -15.44 -4.64 -5.19
C ASN A 45 -14.10 -4.22 -4.56
N ILE A 46 -13.73 -2.95 -4.72
CA ILE A 46 -12.47 -2.42 -4.19
C ILE A 46 -12.37 -2.63 -2.67
N LYS A 47 -13.43 -2.35 -1.94
CA LYS A 47 -13.49 -2.48 -0.48
C LYS A 47 -13.23 -3.93 -0.05
N GLU A 48 -13.94 -4.87 -0.65
CA GLU A 48 -13.81 -6.29 -0.32
C GLU A 48 -12.40 -6.80 -0.60
N ALA A 49 -11.85 -6.44 -1.76
CA ALA A 49 -10.49 -6.83 -2.14
C ALA A 49 -9.45 -6.24 -1.18
N THR A 50 -9.60 -4.97 -0.81
CA THR A 50 -8.68 -4.31 0.12
C THR A 50 -8.67 -5.03 1.48
N ILE A 51 -9.85 -5.32 2.02
CA ILE A 51 -9.98 -6.00 3.31
C ILE A 51 -9.33 -7.39 3.25
N ARG A 52 -9.62 -8.16 2.20
CA ARG A 52 -9.06 -9.50 2.01
C ARG A 52 -7.55 -9.47 1.86
N GLU A 53 -7.03 -8.62 0.99
CA GLU A 53 -5.59 -8.53 0.71
C GLU A 53 -4.81 -8.10 1.95
N LEU A 54 -5.29 -7.12 2.70
CA LEU A 54 -4.63 -6.67 3.92
C LEU A 54 -4.59 -7.79 4.96
N LYS A 55 -5.65 -8.57 5.07
CA LYS A 55 -5.65 -9.73 5.98
C LYS A 55 -4.65 -10.78 5.55
N GLU A 56 -4.62 -11.13 4.27
CA GLU A 56 -3.71 -12.14 3.73
C GLU A 56 -2.25 -11.72 3.85
N GLU A 57 -1.93 -10.46 3.54
CA GLU A 57 -0.55 -9.99 3.52
C GLU A 57 -0.01 -9.53 4.88
N THR A 58 -0.87 -8.99 5.72
CA THR A 58 -0.40 -8.36 6.97
C THR A 58 -0.93 -9.02 8.24
N GLY A 59 -2.00 -9.79 8.15
CA GLY A 59 -2.70 -10.33 9.31
C GLY A 59 -3.67 -9.33 9.97
N LEU A 60 -3.78 -8.12 9.45
CA LEU A 60 -4.63 -7.10 10.03
C LEU A 60 -6.05 -7.14 9.47
N ASN A 61 -7.01 -6.99 10.37
CA ASN A 61 -8.39 -6.67 10.02
C ASN A 61 -8.50 -5.15 9.95
N ILE A 62 -8.88 -4.65 8.79
CA ILE A 62 -8.93 -3.21 8.53
C ILE A 62 -10.33 -2.79 8.10
N LYS A 63 -10.57 -1.49 8.18
CA LYS A 63 -11.75 -0.87 7.57
C LYS A 63 -11.31 0.29 6.70
N LEU A 64 -12.06 0.56 5.63
CA LEU A 64 -11.84 1.74 4.82
C LEU A 64 -12.43 2.95 5.53
N ILE A 65 -11.70 4.07 5.50
CA ILE A 65 -12.17 5.33 6.06
C ILE A 65 -13.25 5.92 5.16
N LYS A 66 -13.09 5.77 3.83
CA LYS A 66 -14.11 6.08 2.83
C LYS A 66 -14.00 5.09 1.68
N ASP A 67 -15.09 4.86 0.97
CA ASP A 67 -15.12 3.87 -0.10
C ASP A 67 -14.32 4.29 -1.33
N GLU A 68 -14.27 5.60 -1.61
CA GLU A 68 -13.50 6.13 -2.73
C GLU A 68 -12.01 6.07 -2.45
N PRO A 69 -11.19 5.49 -3.35
CA PRO A 69 -9.73 5.49 -3.17
C PRO A 69 -9.16 6.91 -3.14
N LEU A 70 -8.12 7.11 -2.33
CA LEU A 70 -7.41 8.39 -2.33
C LEU A 70 -6.66 8.59 -3.65
N ILE A 71 -6.02 7.54 -4.14
CA ILE A 71 -5.23 7.57 -5.37
C ILE A 71 -5.65 6.39 -6.24
N THR A 72 -5.88 6.66 -7.53
CA THR A 72 -6.07 5.64 -8.55
C THR A 72 -5.00 5.79 -9.60
N LEU A 73 -4.24 4.74 -9.85
CA LEU A 73 -3.26 4.69 -10.93
C LEU A 73 -3.83 3.88 -12.08
N LYS A 74 -3.97 4.51 -13.24
CA LYS A 74 -4.42 3.84 -14.47
C LYS A 74 -3.22 3.36 -15.25
N THR A 75 -3.16 2.07 -15.53
CA THR A 75 -2.11 1.47 -16.35
C THR A 75 -2.73 0.70 -17.51
N GLU A 76 -1.92 0.34 -18.49
CA GLU A 76 -2.37 -0.48 -19.60
C GLU A 76 -2.86 -1.86 -19.16
N LYS A 77 -2.34 -2.36 -18.04
CA LYS A 77 -2.69 -3.69 -17.50
C LYS A 77 -3.88 -3.67 -16.56
N GLY A 78 -4.39 -2.50 -16.22
CA GLY A 78 -5.50 -2.33 -15.29
C GLY A 78 -5.26 -1.18 -14.33
N ASN A 79 -6.24 -0.95 -13.47
CA ASN A 79 -6.18 0.13 -12.50
C ASN A 79 -5.67 -0.38 -11.16
N GLN A 80 -4.95 0.48 -10.45
CA GLN A 80 -4.52 0.22 -9.07
C GLN A 80 -5.20 1.26 -8.16
N TYR A 81 -5.93 0.77 -7.17
CA TYR A 81 -6.71 1.60 -6.26
C TYR A 81 -6.07 1.58 -4.87
N PHE A 82 -5.78 2.78 -4.34
CA PHE A 82 -5.13 2.94 -3.03
C PHE A 82 -6.09 3.66 -2.09
N SER A 83 -6.64 2.91 -1.14
CA SER A 83 -7.68 3.38 -0.23
C SER A 83 -7.14 3.65 1.17
N LEU A 84 -7.66 4.70 1.81
CA LEU A 84 -7.31 5.02 3.20
C LEU A 84 -7.96 4.00 4.12
N ILE A 85 -7.18 3.42 5.01
CA ILE A 85 -7.65 2.39 5.93
C ILE A 85 -7.22 2.65 7.36
N ASN A 86 -7.98 2.07 8.30
CA ASN A 86 -7.61 1.98 9.70
C ASN A 86 -7.60 0.52 10.15
N LYS A 87 -6.72 0.21 11.10
CA LYS A 87 -6.71 -1.10 11.75
C LYS A 87 -7.91 -1.21 12.70
N VAL A 88 -8.59 -2.34 12.65
CA VAL A 88 -9.65 -2.70 13.59
C VAL A 88 -9.11 -3.69 14.63
N SER A 89 -8.42 -4.73 14.19
CA SER A 89 -7.86 -5.78 15.02
C SER A 89 -6.78 -6.56 14.28
N GLY A 90 -6.28 -7.62 14.87
CA GLY A 90 -5.26 -8.48 14.28
C GLY A 90 -3.85 -8.12 14.71
N VAL A 91 -2.92 -9.00 14.41
CA VAL A 91 -1.50 -8.86 14.75
C VAL A 91 -0.68 -8.78 13.47
N LEU A 92 0.10 -7.72 13.35
CA LEU A 92 0.98 -7.53 12.19
C LEU A 92 1.96 -8.70 12.06
N GLY A 93 2.09 -9.22 10.84
CA GLY A 93 2.99 -10.34 10.55
C GLY A 93 2.33 -11.71 10.62
N THR A 94 1.02 -11.78 10.88
CA THR A 94 0.28 -13.05 10.94
C THR A 94 -0.54 -13.33 9.68
N GLY A 95 -0.18 -12.69 8.57
CA GLY A 95 -0.85 -12.93 7.29
C GLY A 95 -0.64 -14.36 6.81
N ASP A 96 -1.64 -14.88 6.09
CA ASP A 96 -1.67 -16.25 5.58
C ASP A 96 -1.74 -16.32 4.04
N GLY A 97 -1.37 -15.24 3.40
CA GLY A 97 -1.35 -15.19 1.94
C GLY A 97 -0.36 -16.18 1.32
N PRO A 98 -0.54 -16.53 0.04
CA PRO A 98 0.29 -17.53 -0.64
C PRO A 98 1.77 -17.14 -0.71
N GLU A 99 2.11 -15.86 -0.69
CA GLU A 99 3.50 -15.38 -0.69
C GLU A 99 4.29 -15.83 0.54
N PHE A 100 3.62 -16.26 1.63
CA PHE A 100 4.26 -16.71 2.85
C PHE A 100 4.40 -18.23 2.93
N SER A 101 3.63 -18.99 2.17
CA SER A 101 3.57 -20.44 2.30
C SER A 101 3.67 -21.23 1.00
N ASP A 102 3.33 -20.63 -0.13
CA ASP A 102 3.34 -21.32 -1.42
C ASP A 102 4.78 -21.41 -1.95
N PRO A 103 5.29 -22.64 -2.23
CA PRO A 103 6.65 -22.81 -2.74
C PRO A 103 6.96 -22.03 -4.03
N VAL A 104 5.96 -21.71 -4.83
CA VAL A 104 6.16 -20.93 -6.07
C VAL A 104 6.73 -19.54 -5.76
N TYR A 105 6.49 -19.01 -4.58
CA TYR A 105 7.00 -17.70 -4.14
C TYR A 105 8.36 -17.76 -3.45
N LYS A 106 8.93 -18.95 -3.24
CA LYS A 106 10.18 -19.13 -2.50
C LYS A 106 11.33 -18.29 -3.05
N ASN A 107 11.41 -18.12 -4.36
CA ASN A 107 12.50 -17.41 -5.01
C ASN A 107 12.13 -15.97 -5.41
N MET A 108 11.01 -15.46 -4.92
CA MET A 108 10.51 -14.11 -5.24
C MET A 108 11.05 -13.03 -4.29
N GLY A 109 12.05 -13.38 -3.47
CA GLY A 109 12.67 -12.46 -2.54
C GLY A 109 11.94 -12.37 -1.21
N GLU A 110 12.33 -11.39 -0.41
CA GLU A 110 11.80 -11.17 0.92
C GLU A 110 10.63 -10.19 0.90
N PHE A 111 9.70 -10.42 1.83
CA PHE A 111 8.52 -9.58 2.07
C PHE A 111 8.57 -9.19 3.54
N ILE A 112 8.97 -7.96 3.83
CA ILE A 112 9.11 -7.48 5.21
C ILE A 112 8.12 -6.36 5.44
N LEU A 113 7.26 -6.51 6.44
CA LEU A 113 6.29 -5.48 6.81
C LEU A 113 6.96 -4.45 7.72
N GLU A 114 6.92 -3.19 7.32
CA GLU A 114 7.53 -2.10 8.07
C GLU A 114 6.64 -0.88 8.09
N PHE A 115 6.57 -0.21 9.24
CA PHE A 115 6.02 1.14 9.31
C PHE A 115 7.14 2.13 9.01
N ILE A 116 6.99 2.83 7.89
CA ILE A 116 8.00 3.75 7.36
C ILE A 116 7.62 5.18 7.67
N ASP A 117 8.57 5.95 8.23
CA ASP A 117 8.38 7.37 8.45
C ASP A 117 8.10 8.08 7.12
N ILE A 118 7.01 8.84 7.05
CA ILE A 118 6.65 9.57 5.84
C ILE A 118 7.76 10.55 5.44
N ASN A 119 8.52 11.10 6.40
CA ASN A 119 9.67 11.93 6.07
C ASN A 119 10.70 11.21 5.20
N ASP A 120 10.90 9.91 5.41
CA ASP A 120 11.83 9.12 4.60
C ASP A 120 11.35 8.96 3.16
N ILE A 121 10.03 8.97 2.96
CA ILE A 121 9.43 8.97 1.62
C ILE A 121 9.63 10.32 0.96
N ILE A 122 9.35 11.41 1.68
CA ILE A 122 9.49 12.78 1.16
C ILE A 122 10.93 13.07 0.79
N GLU A 123 11.88 12.66 1.63
CA GLU A 123 13.32 12.91 1.44
C GLU A 123 13.98 11.89 0.51
N MET A 124 13.22 10.96 -0.07
CA MET A 124 13.72 9.94 -0.99
C MET A 124 14.77 9.01 -0.37
N LYS A 125 14.68 8.76 0.92
CA LYS A 125 15.58 7.82 1.61
C LYS A 125 15.22 6.37 1.35
N ILE A 126 13.99 6.12 0.91
CA ILE A 126 13.52 4.79 0.51
C ILE A 126 12.90 4.86 -0.89
N ASN A 127 12.89 3.73 -1.57
CA ASN A 127 12.34 3.61 -2.93
C ASN A 127 10.90 3.09 -2.87
N MET A 128 9.94 3.97 -2.58
CA MET A 128 8.52 3.62 -2.64
C MET A 128 8.04 3.67 -4.10
N VAL A 129 7.48 2.57 -4.56
CA VAL A 129 6.99 2.44 -5.94
C VAL A 129 5.49 2.11 -5.95
N PRO A 130 4.76 2.44 -7.04
CA PRO A 130 5.20 3.18 -8.23
C PRO A 130 5.49 4.65 -7.93
N ASP A 131 6.40 5.24 -8.69
CA ASP A 131 6.82 6.63 -8.48
C ASP A 131 5.66 7.61 -8.52
N LYS A 132 4.73 7.44 -9.44
CA LYS A 132 3.59 8.36 -9.57
C LYS A 132 2.66 8.29 -8.37
N VAL A 133 2.50 7.13 -7.74
CA VAL A 133 1.72 6.99 -6.51
C VAL A 133 2.45 7.69 -5.36
N ARG A 134 3.76 7.45 -5.24
CA ARG A 134 4.58 8.13 -4.22
C ARG A 134 4.44 9.64 -4.33
N MET A 135 4.61 10.20 -5.52
CA MET A 135 4.55 11.64 -5.76
C MET A 135 3.20 12.22 -5.35
N ARG A 136 2.11 11.56 -5.69
CA ARG A 136 0.75 12.01 -5.35
C ARG A 136 0.47 11.86 -3.86
N PHE A 137 0.96 10.79 -3.26
CA PHE A 137 0.86 10.62 -1.81
C PHE A 137 1.58 11.76 -1.06
N ILE A 138 2.77 12.14 -1.51
CA ILE A 138 3.51 13.26 -0.93
C ILE A 138 2.71 14.56 -1.07
N GLU A 139 2.13 14.81 -2.23
CA GLU A 139 1.29 16.01 -2.45
C GLU A 139 0.09 16.03 -1.49
N CYS A 140 -0.61 14.89 -1.36
CA CYS A 140 -1.73 14.77 -0.44
C CYS A 140 -1.29 15.06 1.00
N THR A 141 -0.14 14.52 1.40
CA THR A 141 0.40 14.70 2.74
C THR A 141 0.75 16.17 3.01
N LYS A 142 1.43 16.82 2.08
CA LYS A 142 1.78 18.24 2.21
C LYS A 142 0.55 19.14 2.27
N SER A 143 -0.53 18.75 1.57
CA SER A 143 -1.78 19.53 1.59
C SER A 143 -2.46 19.56 2.96
N LEU A 144 -2.14 18.61 3.84
CA LEU A 144 -2.69 18.58 5.19
C LEU A 144 -2.16 19.72 6.07
N ASN A 145 -1.00 20.26 5.71
CA ASN A 145 -0.38 21.36 6.46
C ASN A 145 -0.28 21.03 7.95
N LYS A 146 0.15 19.81 8.26
CA LYS A 146 0.19 19.25 9.60
C LYS A 146 1.58 18.68 9.87
N LYS A 147 2.00 18.67 11.13
CA LYS A 147 3.24 18.03 11.53
C LYS A 147 3.19 16.54 11.18
N ILE A 148 4.21 16.04 10.48
CA ILE A 148 4.20 14.66 9.97
C ILE A 148 3.93 13.63 11.08
N SER A 149 4.60 13.75 12.23
CA SER A 149 4.44 12.80 13.34
C SER A 149 3.04 12.75 13.93
N ASP A 150 2.18 13.72 13.61
CA ASP A 150 0.79 13.76 14.09
C ASP A 150 -0.22 13.26 13.04
N ILE A 151 0.27 12.86 11.86
CA ILE A 151 -0.62 12.46 10.75
C ILE A 151 -1.06 11.00 10.90
N ASN A 152 -2.37 10.79 10.75
CA ASN A 152 -3.00 9.47 10.71
C ASN A 152 -3.86 9.35 9.46
N SER A 153 -4.27 8.13 9.12
CA SER A 153 -5.09 7.88 7.93
C SER A 153 -6.32 8.80 7.85
N SER A 154 -7.00 9.02 8.99
CA SER A 154 -8.21 9.85 9.02
C SER A 154 -7.99 11.32 8.67
N ASP A 155 -6.76 11.81 8.76
CA ASP A 155 -6.44 13.19 8.38
C ASP A 155 -6.60 13.44 6.88
N TYR A 156 -6.57 12.37 6.07
CA TYR A 156 -6.72 12.47 4.62
C TYR A 156 -8.19 12.41 4.16
N LEU A 157 -9.14 12.25 5.09
CA LEU A 157 -10.56 12.02 4.74
C LEU A 157 -11.12 13.04 3.76
N ASN A 158 -10.77 14.32 3.93
CA ASN A 158 -11.28 15.40 3.09
C ASN A 158 -10.34 15.77 1.93
N VAL A 159 -9.26 15.04 1.74
CA VAL A 159 -8.38 15.26 0.60
C VAL A 159 -9.05 14.71 -0.65
N LYS A 160 -9.07 15.52 -1.70
CA LYS A 160 -9.69 15.13 -2.96
C LYS A 160 -8.97 13.94 -3.58
N SER A 161 -9.73 12.94 -4.01
CA SER A 161 -9.20 11.76 -4.71
C SER A 161 -8.52 12.15 -6.02
N ILE A 162 -7.40 11.48 -6.31
CA ILE A 162 -6.55 11.79 -7.46
C ILE A 162 -6.49 10.58 -8.37
N ILE A 163 -6.68 10.82 -9.68
CA ILE A 163 -6.49 9.81 -10.72
C ILE A 163 -5.22 10.17 -11.48
N VAL A 164 -4.31 9.21 -11.59
CA VAL A 164 -3.02 9.37 -12.26
C VAL A 164 -2.93 8.35 -13.38
N GLU A 165 -2.37 8.75 -14.50
CA GLU A 165 -2.10 7.83 -15.61
C GLU A 165 -0.61 7.53 -15.69
N GLU A 166 -0.32 6.26 -15.88
CA GLU A 166 1.05 5.79 -16.04
C GLU A 166 1.70 6.31 -17.33
#